data_9d215c830fc8c1457270261db2cd46ba
#
_entry.id   9d215c830fc8c1457270261db2cd46ba
#
_cell.length_a   1.000
_cell.length_b   1.000
_cell.length_c   1.000
_cell.angle_alpha   90.00
_cell.angle_beta   90.00
_cell.angle_gamma   90.00
#
_symmetry.space_group_name_H-M   'P 1'
#
loop_
_entity.id
_entity.type
_entity.pdbx_description
1 polymer ?
#
loop_
_entity_poly.entity_id
_entity_poly.type
_entity_poly.pdbx_seq_one_letter_code
_entity_poly.pdbx_strand_id
1 'polypeptide(L)'
;VSEAGFATMAEEWQQCLEASDANPLFMSWPWLYSWWETWSQVLGMELVLLGVFDEGGQLVGIGPFCRRILVTPARVRVARLYMLGNAWRLAPTVRTEYCEIIARRGYEENVRTEVVSALEHLKWDELICSDVPGNQLENLKAGGFDDQLNYRIIHRTEDIGIRIDTAGCFDRWLNALGRNTRLKTFNRRGYLRKLGELVFRDYDDSRDGDFFERLNAFHRARWGKPAFDREALRFHRLLLQRLDLCDGEAAMSLLLCNEECVSVLYDIVVRDCRYNLQAGYEEKFNTKVSLGYIHLGFAIEAAFRRERTNTYDLLAGTGKNEFYKSHFHGNAVHFSTFQVVRSPLLKALYNIQAASPPLVARAFSRRIGL
;
A
#
# COMPACT_ATOMS: atom_id res chain seq x y z
N VAL A 1 10.29 20.48 5.91
CA VAL A 1 11.44 19.60 6.21
C VAL A 1 12.26 19.43 4.96
N SER A 2 13.60 19.51 5.05
CA SER A 2 14.52 19.26 3.94
C SER A 2 14.75 17.75 3.70
N GLU A 3 15.35 17.37 2.56
CA GLU A 3 15.75 15.98 2.32
C GLU A 3 16.75 15.46 3.36
N ALA A 4 17.71 16.30 3.78
CA ALA A 4 18.63 15.95 4.84
C ALA A 4 17.90 15.75 6.20
N GLY A 5 16.91 16.60 6.49
CA GLY A 5 16.05 16.44 7.67
C GLY A 5 15.23 15.15 7.59
N PHE A 6 14.66 14.82 6.43
CA PHE A 6 13.92 13.57 6.24
C PHE A 6 14.80 12.34 6.50
N ALA A 7 16.06 12.38 6.05
CA ALA A 7 17.00 11.27 6.24
C ALA A 7 17.32 11.00 7.74
N THR A 8 17.25 12.03 8.59
CA THR A 8 17.66 11.94 10.01
C THR A 8 16.52 11.88 11.00
N MET A 9 15.27 12.06 10.58
CA MET A 9 14.11 12.16 11.49
C MET A 9 13.41 10.82 11.80
N ALA A 10 14.07 9.69 11.58
CA ALA A 10 13.47 8.37 11.75
C ALA A 10 12.85 8.17 13.16
N GLU A 11 13.56 8.56 14.21
CA GLU A 11 13.11 8.41 15.59
C GLU A 11 11.92 9.32 15.91
N GLU A 12 12.01 10.63 15.59
CA GLU A 12 10.91 11.58 15.81
C GLU A 12 9.67 11.20 15.02
N TRP A 13 9.85 10.74 13.77
CA TRP A 13 8.77 10.24 12.94
C TRP A 13 8.07 9.08 13.59
N GLN A 14 8.84 8.10 14.04
CA GLN A 14 8.30 6.88 14.63
C GLN A 14 7.54 7.19 15.93
N GLN A 15 8.07 8.08 16.78
CA GLN A 15 7.38 8.54 18.00
C GLN A 15 6.04 9.24 17.68
N CYS A 16 6.00 10.06 16.63
CA CYS A 16 4.75 10.68 16.16
C CYS A 16 3.76 9.64 15.65
N LEU A 17 4.22 8.70 14.83
CA LEU A 17 3.41 7.62 14.27
C LEU A 17 2.85 6.68 15.35
N GLU A 18 3.62 6.34 16.37
CA GLU A 18 3.19 5.50 17.49
C GLU A 18 2.08 6.13 18.31
N ALA A 19 2.14 7.44 18.46
CA ALA A 19 1.11 8.20 19.14
C ALA A 19 -0.10 8.52 18.26
N SER A 20 -0.16 8.06 17.01
CA SER A 20 -1.24 8.28 16.04
C SER A 20 -2.06 7.01 15.81
N ASP A 21 -3.13 7.12 15.00
CA ASP A 21 -3.92 6.00 14.49
C ASP A 21 -3.55 5.64 13.05
N ALA A 22 -2.53 6.28 12.49
CA ALA A 22 -2.05 6.04 11.13
C ALA A 22 -1.42 4.64 11.00
N ASN A 23 -1.46 4.11 9.78
CA ASN A 23 -0.99 2.75 9.52
C ASN A 23 0.50 2.58 9.86
N PRO A 24 0.89 1.65 10.76
CA PRO A 24 2.25 1.54 11.27
C PRO A 24 3.26 1.02 10.25
N LEU A 25 2.86 0.34 9.16
CA LEU A 25 3.76 -0.08 8.09
C LEU A 25 3.88 0.98 7.01
N PHE A 26 2.74 1.34 6.37
CA PHE A 26 2.76 2.18 5.18
C PHE A 26 3.07 3.65 5.47
N MET A 27 2.75 4.13 6.67
CA MET A 27 3.10 5.48 7.12
C MET A 27 4.38 5.53 7.93
N SER A 28 5.12 4.42 8.07
CA SER A 28 6.40 4.38 8.75
C SER A 28 7.51 5.12 7.97
N TRP A 29 8.48 5.64 8.70
CA TRP A 29 9.68 6.20 8.09
C TRP A 29 10.43 5.17 7.21
N PRO A 30 10.64 3.89 7.64
CA PRO A 30 11.26 2.87 6.79
C PRO A 30 10.59 2.71 5.43
N TRP A 31 9.26 2.69 5.38
CA TRP A 31 8.52 2.56 4.13
C TRP A 31 8.67 3.80 3.26
N LEU A 32 8.32 4.97 3.79
CA LEU A 32 8.25 6.20 2.99
C LEU A 32 9.64 6.72 2.60
N TYR A 33 10.64 6.57 3.47
CA TYR A 33 12.01 6.97 3.13
C TYR A 33 12.65 5.99 2.13
N SER A 34 12.41 4.68 2.24
CA SER A 34 12.87 3.72 1.23
C SER A 34 12.22 3.95 -0.13
N TRP A 35 10.94 4.35 -0.15
CA TRP A 35 10.26 4.76 -1.37
C TRP A 35 10.89 6.02 -1.95
N TRP A 36 11.12 7.05 -1.13
CA TRP A 36 11.76 8.30 -1.55
C TRP A 36 13.13 8.06 -2.16
N GLU A 37 13.99 7.35 -1.46
CA GLU A 37 15.35 7.02 -1.91
C GLU A 37 15.36 6.22 -3.21
N THR A 38 14.35 5.40 -3.45
CA THR A 38 14.25 4.58 -4.67
C THR A 38 13.78 5.38 -5.87
N TRP A 39 12.71 6.18 -5.72
CA TRP A 39 12.00 6.74 -6.87
C TRP A 39 12.11 8.25 -7.03
N SER A 40 12.52 9.01 -6.02
CA SER A 40 12.52 10.48 -6.11
C SER A 40 13.31 11.01 -7.30
N GLN A 41 14.53 10.54 -7.48
CA GLN A 41 15.40 10.96 -8.58
C GLN A 41 14.92 10.41 -9.94
N VAL A 42 14.57 9.12 -10.00
CA VAL A 42 14.08 8.47 -11.23
C VAL A 42 12.83 9.17 -11.76
N LEU A 43 11.96 9.62 -10.87
CA LEU A 43 10.73 10.29 -11.22
C LEU A 43 10.85 11.82 -11.25
N GLY A 44 12.00 12.39 -10.90
CA GLY A 44 12.23 13.83 -10.85
C GLY A 44 11.26 14.52 -9.88
N MET A 45 11.13 13.97 -8.67
CA MET A 45 10.25 14.52 -7.63
C MET A 45 11.01 15.43 -6.68
N GLU A 46 10.32 16.44 -6.19
CA GLU A 46 10.75 17.34 -5.13
C GLU A 46 10.03 16.96 -3.83
N LEU A 47 10.74 16.91 -2.72
CA LEU A 47 10.16 16.65 -1.41
C LEU A 47 9.31 17.85 -0.95
N VAL A 48 8.11 17.55 -0.45
CA VAL A 48 7.21 18.50 0.21
C VAL A 48 6.76 17.88 1.52
N LEU A 49 7.68 17.83 2.47
CA LEU A 49 7.44 17.22 3.77
C LEU A 49 7.13 18.30 4.80
N LEU A 50 5.93 18.25 5.37
CA LEU A 50 5.44 19.21 6.35
C LEU A 50 5.48 18.58 7.74
N GLY A 51 6.11 19.24 8.70
CA GLY A 51 6.09 18.89 10.11
C GLY A 51 5.27 19.90 10.90
N VAL A 52 4.35 19.44 11.72
CA VAL A 52 3.59 20.27 12.66
C VAL A 52 4.12 20.01 14.05
N PHE A 53 4.45 21.09 14.77
CA PHE A 53 5.02 21.03 16.09
C PHE A 53 4.09 21.73 17.08
N ASP A 54 4.02 21.22 18.31
CA ASP A 54 3.31 21.87 19.40
C ASP A 54 4.14 23.04 19.99
N GLU A 55 3.58 23.75 20.97
CA GLU A 55 4.25 24.86 21.66
C GLU A 55 5.54 24.43 22.39
N GLY A 56 5.66 23.16 22.73
CA GLY A 56 6.84 22.56 23.36
C GLY A 56 7.92 22.16 22.34
N GLY A 57 7.67 22.33 21.03
CA GLY A 57 8.58 21.93 19.97
C GLY A 57 8.55 20.43 19.66
N GLN A 58 7.54 19.69 20.16
CA GLN A 58 7.37 18.27 19.84
C GLN A 58 6.64 18.10 18.51
N LEU A 59 7.13 17.16 17.68
CA LEU A 59 6.46 16.79 16.42
C LEU A 59 5.12 16.10 16.72
N VAL A 60 4.01 16.74 16.34
CA VAL A 60 2.64 16.26 16.58
C VAL A 60 1.93 15.88 15.28
N GLY A 61 2.47 16.26 14.12
CA GLY A 61 1.88 15.90 12.84
C GLY A 61 2.87 15.91 11.69
N ILE A 62 2.57 15.10 10.66
CA ILE A 62 3.39 14.97 9.45
C ILE A 62 2.48 14.93 8.24
N GLY A 63 2.68 15.88 7.31
CA GLY A 63 2.10 15.88 5.96
C GLY A 63 3.12 15.35 4.96
N PRO A 64 3.09 14.05 4.59
CA PRO A 64 4.09 13.44 3.72
C PRO A 64 3.69 13.60 2.25
N PHE A 65 4.23 14.62 1.59
CA PHE A 65 3.97 14.89 0.19
C PHE A 65 5.26 14.94 -0.62
N CYS A 66 5.10 14.80 -1.95
CA CYS A 66 6.11 15.12 -2.93
C CYS A 66 5.47 15.83 -4.14
N ARG A 67 6.26 16.60 -4.89
CA ARG A 67 5.80 17.38 -6.02
C ARG A 67 6.55 17.03 -7.28
N ARG A 68 5.84 17.04 -8.42
CA ARG A 68 6.45 17.00 -9.74
C ARG A 68 5.82 18.03 -10.66
N ILE A 69 6.66 18.69 -11.46
CA ILE A 69 6.19 19.53 -12.56
C ILE A 69 6.09 18.67 -13.81
N LEU A 70 4.86 18.48 -14.30
CA LEU A 70 4.56 17.78 -15.54
C LEU A 70 4.43 18.77 -16.68
N VAL A 71 4.86 18.38 -17.87
CA VAL A 71 4.55 19.10 -19.10
C VAL A 71 3.63 18.24 -19.92
N THR A 72 2.39 18.68 -20.10
CA THR A 72 1.40 17.95 -20.88
C THR A 72 1.74 17.97 -22.37
N PRO A 73 1.17 17.07 -23.21
CA PRO A 73 1.33 17.13 -24.67
C PRO A 73 0.91 18.48 -25.27
N ALA A 74 -0.03 19.18 -24.64
CA ALA A 74 -0.45 20.54 -25.01
C ALA A 74 0.52 21.64 -24.48
N ARG A 75 1.70 21.26 -23.96
CA ARG A 75 2.70 22.17 -23.39
C ARG A 75 2.23 22.97 -22.17
N VAL A 76 1.17 22.54 -21.51
CA VAL A 76 0.75 23.12 -20.23
C VAL A 76 1.62 22.53 -19.13
N ARG A 77 2.20 23.41 -18.30
CA ARG A 77 2.94 22.99 -17.10
C ARG A 77 1.94 22.78 -15.95
N VAL A 78 2.02 21.65 -15.29
CA VAL A 78 1.15 21.28 -14.16
C VAL A 78 2.03 20.89 -12.99
N ALA A 79 1.96 21.64 -11.90
CA ALA A 79 2.60 21.30 -10.65
C ALA A 79 1.69 20.35 -9.87
N ARG A 80 2.02 19.07 -9.89
CA ARG A 80 1.23 18.02 -9.25
C ARG A 80 1.87 17.59 -7.95
N LEU A 81 1.11 17.68 -6.86
CA LEU A 81 1.44 17.05 -5.58
C LEU A 81 0.93 15.60 -5.54
N TYR A 82 1.64 14.77 -4.84
CA TYR A 82 1.27 13.39 -4.51
C TYR A 82 1.45 13.17 -3.01
N MET A 83 0.66 12.30 -2.42
CA MET A 83 1.03 11.66 -1.17
C MET A 83 2.34 10.92 -1.39
N LEU A 84 3.30 11.08 -0.49
CA LEU A 84 4.58 10.39 -0.55
C LEU A 84 4.33 8.87 -0.48
N GLY A 85 5.09 8.09 -1.26
CA GLY A 85 4.86 6.66 -1.38
C GLY A 85 4.00 6.27 -2.59
N ASN A 86 3.51 7.24 -3.37
CA ASN A 86 2.66 6.97 -4.52
C ASN A 86 3.04 7.82 -5.74
N ALA A 87 2.93 7.23 -6.92
CA ALA A 87 3.15 7.89 -8.22
C ALA A 87 2.00 7.60 -9.19
N TRP A 88 0.77 7.69 -8.71
CA TRP A 88 -0.44 7.34 -9.45
C TRP A 88 -0.49 7.99 -10.84
N ARG A 89 -0.68 7.15 -11.87
CA ARG A 89 -0.66 7.53 -13.31
C ARG A 89 0.65 8.16 -13.79
N LEU A 90 1.71 8.16 -13.00
CA LEU A 90 3.01 8.65 -13.42
C LEU A 90 3.93 7.49 -13.80
N ALA A 91 4.09 6.54 -12.90
CA ALA A 91 4.92 5.36 -13.10
C ALA A 91 4.44 4.20 -12.24
N PRO A 92 4.69 2.95 -12.63
CA PRO A 92 4.50 1.81 -11.76
C PRO A 92 5.56 1.84 -10.65
N THR A 93 5.14 2.10 -9.43
CA THR A 93 5.94 1.97 -8.21
C THR A 93 5.34 0.90 -7.32
N VAL A 94 6.01 0.53 -6.23
CA VAL A 94 5.35 -0.25 -5.18
C VAL A 94 4.17 0.55 -4.65
N ARG A 95 3.03 -0.09 -4.51
CA ARG A 95 1.81 0.53 -4.02
C ARG A 95 1.95 0.79 -2.53
N THR A 96 1.75 2.03 -2.11
CA THR A 96 1.57 2.40 -0.71
C THR A 96 0.08 2.52 -0.46
N GLU A 97 -0.43 1.72 0.45
CA GLU A 97 -1.81 1.79 0.92
C GLU A 97 -1.90 2.61 2.21
N TYR A 98 -3.11 2.89 2.70
CA TYR A 98 -3.31 3.66 3.93
C TYR A 98 -2.62 5.04 3.93
N CYS A 99 -2.54 5.68 2.75
CA CYS A 99 -1.92 7.01 2.65
C CYS A 99 -2.74 8.05 3.41
N GLU A 100 -2.11 8.72 4.38
CA GLU A 100 -2.78 9.73 5.20
C GLU A 100 -1.81 10.77 5.78
N ILE A 101 -2.36 11.84 6.35
CA ILE A 101 -1.62 12.77 7.20
C ILE A 101 -1.48 12.10 8.57
N ILE A 102 -0.25 11.98 9.07
CA ILE A 102 0.02 11.44 10.39
C ILE A 102 -0.29 12.53 11.42
N ALA A 103 -1.12 12.24 12.41
CA ALA A 103 -1.42 13.16 13.50
C ALA A 103 -1.45 12.40 14.82
N ARG A 104 -0.79 12.92 15.84
CA ARG A 104 -0.90 12.37 17.20
C ARG A 104 -2.34 12.46 17.68
N ARG A 105 -2.76 11.46 18.42
CA ARG A 105 -4.10 11.43 19.04
C ARG A 105 -4.33 12.68 19.86
N GLY A 106 -5.47 13.34 19.58
CA GLY A 106 -5.86 14.64 20.18
C GLY A 106 -5.39 15.87 19.41
N TYR A 107 -4.56 15.71 18.35
CA TYR A 107 -4.10 16.80 17.49
C TYR A 107 -4.63 16.71 16.05
N GLU A 108 -5.54 15.77 15.76
CA GLU A 108 -5.93 15.41 14.38
C GLU A 108 -6.51 16.60 13.61
N GLU A 109 -7.38 17.39 14.24
CA GLU A 109 -8.00 18.56 13.61
C GLU A 109 -6.98 19.69 13.40
N ASN A 110 -6.18 19.97 14.44
CA ASN A 110 -5.13 21.00 14.38
C ASN A 110 -4.11 20.66 13.29
N VAL A 111 -3.57 19.45 13.29
CA VAL A 111 -2.59 19.00 12.29
C VAL A 111 -3.16 19.10 10.87
N ARG A 112 -4.39 18.69 10.65
CA ARG A 112 -5.03 18.80 9.31
C ARG A 112 -5.14 20.24 8.87
N THR A 113 -5.62 21.12 9.75
CA THR A 113 -5.77 22.55 9.46
C THR A 113 -4.43 23.19 9.13
N GLU A 114 -3.39 22.94 9.93
CA GLU A 114 -2.05 23.46 9.69
C GLU A 114 -1.42 22.92 8.41
N VAL A 115 -1.57 21.64 8.10
CA VAL A 115 -1.08 21.04 6.85
C VAL A 115 -1.79 21.65 5.65
N VAL A 116 -3.12 21.79 5.66
CA VAL A 116 -3.87 22.40 4.56
C VAL A 116 -3.48 23.87 4.40
N SER A 117 -3.39 24.63 5.49
CA SER A 117 -2.93 26.03 5.48
C SER A 117 -1.51 26.15 4.88
N ALA A 118 -0.57 25.28 5.28
CA ALA A 118 0.76 25.25 4.71
C ALA A 118 0.75 24.95 3.20
N LEU A 119 -0.10 24.01 2.75
CA LEU A 119 -0.26 23.70 1.33
C LEU A 119 -0.82 24.88 0.54
N GLU A 120 -1.65 25.75 1.11
CA GLU A 120 -2.17 26.94 0.44
C GLU A 120 -1.06 27.94 0.06
N HIS A 121 0.00 28.00 0.84
CA HIS A 121 1.16 28.87 0.58
C HIS A 121 2.13 28.28 -0.45
N LEU A 122 1.98 27.01 -0.84
CA LEU A 122 2.80 26.35 -1.84
C LEU A 122 2.21 26.53 -3.26
N LYS A 123 3.07 26.44 -4.26
CA LYS A 123 2.66 26.45 -5.66
C LYS A 123 2.36 25.03 -6.13
N TRP A 124 1.10 24.74 -6.35
CA TRP A 124 0.61 23.50 -6.93
C TRP A 124 -0.72 23.73 -7.68
N ASP A 125 -0.99 22.88 -8.65
CA ASP A 125 -2.20 22.93 -9.48
C ASP A 125 -3.22 21.88 -9.09
N GLU A 126 -2.74 20.69 -8.70
CA GLU A 126 -3.54 19.56 -8.27
C GLU A 126 -2.78 18.67 -7.29
N LEU A 127 -3.53 18.03 -6.35
CA LEU A 127 -3.02 17.07 -5.39
C LEU A 127 -3.69 15.72 -5.62
N ILE A 128 -2.90 14.66 -5.71
CA ILE A 128 -3.37 13.28 -5.79
C ILE A 128 -3.25 12.61 -4.42
N CYS A 129 -4.38 12.22 -3.86
CA CYS A 129 -4.48 11.41 -2.67
C CYS A 129 -4.84 9.98 -3.09
N SER A 130 -3.88 9.07 -3.10
CA SER A 130 -4.07 7.69 -3.56
C SER A 130 -4.19 6.75 -2.38
N ASP A 131 -5.06 5.75 -2.51
CA ASP A 131 -5.22 4.68 -1.52
C ASP A 131 -5.41 5.17 -0.08
N VAL A 132 -6.22 6.21 0.06
CA VAL A 132 -6.56 6.85 1.33
C VAL A 132 -7.64 6.03 2.03
N PRO A 133 -7.47 5.62 3.29
CA PRO A 133 -8.43 4.78 3.99
C PRO A 133 -9.67 5.56 4.45
N GLY A 134 -10.83 4.90 4.44
CA GLY A 134 -12.06 5.30 5.11
C GLY A 134 -12.52 6.73 4.87
N ASN A 135 -12.68 7.49 5.95
CA ASN A 135 -13.28 8.84 5.95
C ASN A 135 -12.27 9.97 5.72
N GLN A 136 -11.04 9.68 5.29
CA GLN A 136 -10.00 10.70 5.15
C GLN A 136 -10.36 11.81 4.15
N LEU A 137 -11.17 11.50 3.12
CA LEU A 137 -11.68 12.54 2.22
C LEU A 137 -12.51 13.57 2.98
N GLU A 138 -13.43 13.12 3.83
CA GLU A 138 -14.27 14.03 4.64
C GLU A 138 -13.42 14.79 5.67
N ASN A 139 -12.42 14.14 6.25
CA ASN A 139 -11.46 14.76 7.13
C ASN A 139 -10.64 15.87 6.43
N LEU A 140 -10.21 15.66 5.19
CA LEU A 140 -9.49 16.67 4.40
C LEU A 140 -10.41 17.84 3.99
N LYS A 141 -11.68 17.56 3.66
CA LYS A 141 -12.68 18.62 3.42
C LYS A 141 -12.89 19.46 4.67
N ALA A 142 -13.08 18.82 5.82
CA ALA A 142 -13.22 19.51 7.10
C ALA A 142 -11.99 20.34 7.47
N GLY A 143 -10.78 19.91 7.05
CA GLY A 143 -9.52 20.63 7.22
C GLY A 143 -9.33 21.83 6.27
N GLY A 144 -10.23 22.05 5.29
CA GLY A 144 -10.19 23.22 4.41
C GLY A 144 -10.20 22.94 2.91
N PHE A 145 -10.10 21.68 2.45
CA PHE A 145 -10.30 21.35 1.02
C PHE A 145 -11.80 21.27 0.68
N ASP A 146 -12.51 22.38 0.85
CA ASP A 146 -13.94 22.43 0.56
C ASP A 146 -14.19 22.75 -0.93
N ASP A 147 -15.06 21.94 -1.58
CA ASP A 147 -15.54 22.17 -2.95
C ASP A 147 -16.22 23.56 -3.13
N GLN A 148 -16.75 24.14 -2.05
CA GLN A 148 -17.45 25.42 -2.10
C GLN A 148 -16.50 26.63 -2.18
N LEU A 149 -15.26 26.51 -1.72
CA LEU A 149 -14.41 27.67 -1.57
C LEU A 149 -13.44 27.89 -2.75
N ASN A 150 -12.67 26.91 -3.18
CA ASN A 150 -11.69 27.13 -4.28
C ASN A 150 -11.18 25.84 -4.92
N TYR A 151 -11.64 24.68 -4.48
CA TYR A 151 -11.13 23.39 -4.95
C TYR A 151 -12.21 22.65 -5.75
N ARG A 152 -11.79 21.72 -6.60
CA ARG A 152 -12.65 20.70 -7.20
C ARG A 152 -12.11 19.34 -6.81
N ILE A 153 -12.93 18.53 -6.17
CA ILE A 153 -12.59 17.16 -5.83
C ILE A 153 -13.11 16.21 -6.90
N ILE A 154 -12.23 15.34 -7.39
CA ILE A 154 -12.56 14.35 -8.42
C ILE A 154 -12.24 12.97 -7.87
N HIS A 155 -13.26 12.14 -7.67
CA HIS A 155 -13.07 10.73 -7.37
C HIS A 155 -12.48 9.99 -8.56
N ARG A 156 -11.48 9.15 -8.35
CA ARG A 156 -10.74 8.43 -9.38
C ARG A 156 -10.97 6.93 -9.35
N THR A 157 -10.67 6.31 -8.24
CA THR A 157 -10.82 4.86 -8.05
C THR A 157 -11.18 4.55 -6.61
N GLU A 158 -11.85 3.42 -6.43
CA GLU A 158 -12.09 2.80 -5.13
C GLU A 158 -11.48 1.40 -5.13
N ASP A 159 -11.04 0.95 -3.97
CA ASP A 159 -10.53 -0.39 -3.77
C ASP A 159 -10.94 -0.89 -2.37
N ILE A 160 -10.86 -2.19 -2.15
CA ILE A 160 -11.22 -2.80 -0.87
C ILE A 160 -10.13 -3.78 -0.46
N GLY A 161 -9.68 -3.67 0.78
CA GLY A 161 -8.83 -4.63 1.48
C GLY A 161 -9.65 -5.47 2.46
N ILE A 162 -9.08 -6.57 2.92
CA ILE A 162 -9.68 -7.43 3.95
C ILE A 162 -8.69 -7.63 5.08
N ARG A 163 -9.12 -7.31 6.30
CA ARG A 163 -8.37 -7.53 7.54
C ARG A 163 -9.03 -8.65 8.34
N ILE A 164 -8.28 -9.71 8.61
CA ILE A 164 -8.72 -10.84 9.42
C ILE A 164 -8.31 -10.55 10.87
N ASP A 165 -9.28 -10.60 11.78
CA ASP A 165 -9.00 -10.56 13.23
C ASP A 165 -8.43 -11.92 13.66
N THR A 166 -7.15 -11.93 14.05
CA THR A 166 -6.42 -13.11 14.49
C THR A 166 -6.24 -13.19 16.01
N ALA A 167 -6.72 -12.21 16.76
CA ALA A 167 -6.77 -12.27 18.23
C ALA A 167 -7.81 -13.27 18.73
N GLY A 168 -8.74 -13.68 17.84
CA GLY A 168 -9.82 -14.61 18.15
C GLY A 168 -9.40 -16.07 18.08
N CYS A 169 -10.41 -16.96 18.04
CA CYS A 169 -10.19 -18.40 17.93
C CYS A 169 -10.15 -18.84 16.45
N PHE A 170 -9.06 -19.49 16.06
CA PHE A 170 -8.87 -20.03 14.70
C PHE A 170 -10.02 -20.93 14.25
N ASP A 171 -10.47 -21.86 15.08
CA ASP A 171 -11.53 -22.80 14.71
C ASP A 171 -12.87 -22.07 14.48
N ARG A 172 -13.17 -21.04 15.26
CA ARG A 172 -14.35 -20.20 15.04
C ARG A 172 -14.29 -19.51 13.69
N TRP A 173 -13.16 -18.87 13.39
CA TRP A 173 -12.94 -18.21 12.12
C TRP A 173 -13.00 -19.21 10.95
N LEU A 174 -12.32 -20.37 11.07
CA LEU A 174 -12.33 -21.42 10.05
C LEU A 174 -13.74 -21.93 9.75
N ASN A 175 -14.58 -22.08 10.78
CA ASN A 175 -15.97 -22.52 10.64
C ASN A 175 -16.87 -21.46 9.98
N ALA A 176 -16.52 -20.17 10.09
CA ALA A 176 -17.23 -19.09 9.42
C ALA A 176 -16.92 -19.00 7.92
N LEU A 177 -15.81 -19.60 7.45
CA LEU A 177 -15.48 -19.61 6.03
C LEU A 177 -16.50 -20.42 5.21
N GLY A 178 -16.79 -19.93 4.01
CA GLY A 178 -17.58 -20.66 3.02
C GLY A 178 -16.93 -22.02 2.63
N ARG A 179 -17.77 -23.01 2.30
CA ARG A 179 -17.33 -24.39 1.97
C ARG A 179 -16.21 -24.43 0.93
N ASN A 180 -16.31 -23.62 -0.13
CA ASN A 180 -15.31 -23.60 -1.21
C ASN A 180 -13.98 -23.01 -0.77
N THR A 181 -14.00 -21.98 0.07
CA THR A 181 -12.78 -21.36 0.63
C THR A 181 -12.08 -22.36 1.56
N ARG A 182 -12.81 -22.99 2.48
CA ARG A 182 -12.25 -24.06 3.32
C ARG A 182 -11.67 -25.19 2.51
N LEU A 183 -12.38 -25.62 1.46
CA LEU A 183 -11.88 -26.68 0.57
C LEU A 183 -10.54 -26.32 -0.06
N LYS A 184 -10.44 -25.13 -0.68
CA LYS A 184 -9.23 -24.68 -1.39
C LYS A 184 -8.07 -24.41 -0.44
N THR A 185 -8.34 -23.82 0.71
CA THR A 185 -7.32 -23.30 1.63
C THR A 185 -6.82 -24.37 2.61
N PHE A 186 -7.70 -25.23 3.10
CA PHE A 186 -7.37 -26.17 4.17
C PHE A 186 -7.54 -27.64 3.76
N ASN A 187 -8.69 -28.04 3.22
CA ASN A 187 -8.96 -29.46 3.01
C ASN A 187 -8.07 -30.06 1.91
N ARG A 188 -7.69 -29.28 0.89
CA ARG A 188 -6.79 -29.70 -0.18
C ARG A 188 -5.34 -29.93 0.28
N ARG A 189 -4.96 -29.50 1.48
CA ARG A 189 -3.67 -29.88 2.10
C ARG A 189 -3.55 -31.39 2.23
N GLY A 190 -4.65 -32.09 2.61
CA GLY A 190 -4.67 -33.56 2.66
C GLY A 190 -4.47 -34.23 1.31
N TYR A 191 -4.97 -33.63 0.22
CA TYR A 191 -4.70 -34.07 -1.13
C TYR A 191 -3.23 -33.83 -1.53
N LEU A 192 -2.71 -32.64 -1.24
CA LEU A 192 -1.32 -32.26 -1.55
C LEU A 192 -0.32 -33.20 -0.82
N ARG A 193 -0.59 -33.56 0.44
CA ARG A 193 0.20 -34.54 1.21
C ARG A 193 0.24 -35.94 0.60
N LYS A 194 -0.74 -36.30 -0.24
CA LYS A 194 -0.73 -37.57 -0.98
C LYS A 194 0.15 -37.51 -2.23
N LEU A 195 0.47 -36.34 -2.70
CA LEU A 195 1.37 -36.12 -3.85
C LEU A 195 2.84 -36.10 -3.41
N GLY A 196 3.09 -35.80 -2.14
CA GLY A 196 4.43 -35.73 -1.58
C GLY A 196 4.47 -35.17 -0.18
N GLU A 197 5.66 -35.18 0.42
CA GLU A 197 5.89 -34.54 1.71
C GLU A 197 5.64 -33.03 1.60
N LEU A 198 4.72 -32.52 2.42
CA LEU A 198 4.31 -31.11 2.45
C LEU A 198 4.91 -30.41 3.65
N VAL A 199 5.78 -29.44 3.42
CA VAL A 199 6.42 -28.64 4.47
C VAL A 199 6.08 -27.15 4.26
N PHE A 200 5.53 -26.52 5.30
CA PHE A 200 5.41 -25.07 5.42
C PHE A 200 6.42 -24.60 6.48
N ARG A 201 7.28 -23.68 6.11
CA ARG A 201 8.30 -23.14 7.01
C ARG A 201 8.69 -21.71 6.66
N ASP A 202 9.30 -21.05 7.62
CA ASP A 202 9.89 -19.74 7.39
C ASP A 202 11.09 -19.85 6.43
N TYR A 203 11.29 -18.78 5.65
CA TYR A 203 12.43 -18.62 4.79
C TYR A 203 13.70 -18.40 5.62
N ASP A 204 14.79 -18.98 5.19
CA ASP A 204 16.12 -18.86 5.79
C ASP A 204 17.13 -18.47 4.71
N ASP A 205 17.64 -17.22 4.82
CA ASP A 205 18.55 -16.63 3.83
C ASP A 205 19.82 -17.43 3.62
N SER A 206 20.32 -18.08 4.67
CA SER A 206 21.53 -18.91 4.62
C SER A 206 21.37 -20.21 3.82
N ARG A 207 20.13 -20.69 3.70
CA ARG A 207 19.82 -22.01 3.11
C ARG A 207 19.08 -21.90 1.78
N ASP A 208 18.19 -20.93 1.65
CA ASP A 208 17.15 -20.95 0.62
C ASP A 208 17.53 -20.13 -0.64
N GLY A 209 18.64 -19.42 -0.62
CA GLY A 209 19.02 -18.51 -1.69
C GLY A 209 18.12 -17.28 -1.78
N ASP A 210 18.19 -16.49 -2.85
CA ASP A 210 17.45 -15.23 -2.96
C ASP A 210 15.92 -15.48 -3.06
N PHE A 211 15.19 -15.03 -2.05
CA PHE A 211 13.73 -15.13 -1.96
C PHE A 211 13.04 -14.39 -3.12
N PHE A 212 13.50 -13.18 -3.43
CA PHE A 212 12.88 -12.36 -4.47
C PHE A 212 13.14 -12.91 -5.87
N GLU A 213 14.25 -13.60 -6.09
CA GLU A 213 14.47 -14.32 -7.34
C GLU A 213 13.46 -15.44 -7.53
N ARG A 214 13.17 -16.23 -6.48
CA ARG A 214 12.13 -17.27 -6.52
C ARG A 214 10.75 -16.68 -6.77
N LEU A 215 10.40 -15.61 -6.04
CA LEU A 215 9.14 -14.89 -6.23
C LEU A 215 8.99 -14.43 -7.69
N ASN A 216 10.02 -13.78 -8.22
CA ASN A 216 10.05 -13.28 -9.58
C ASN A 216 10.02 -14.41 -10.63
N ALA A 217 10.64 -15.56 -10.35
CA ALA A 217 10.60 -16.74 -11.23
C ALA A 217 9.16 -17.25 -11.39
N PHE A 218 8.42 -17.43 -10.28
CA PHE A 218 7.01 -17.80 -10.33
C PHE A 218 6.15 -16.80 -11.08
N HIS A 219 6.40 -15.49 -10.89
CA HIS A 219 5.67 -14.45 -11.61
C HIS A 219 5.98 -14.43 -13.11
N ARG A 220 7.25 -14.60 -13.51
CA ARG A 220 7.62 -14.71 -14.93
C ARG A 220 6.97 -15.93 -15.59
N ALA A 221 6.96 -17.07 -14.90
CA ALA A 221 6.33 -18.28 -15.42
C ALA A 221 4.81 -18.12 -15.64
N ARG A 222 4.15 -17.33 -14.77
CA ARG A 222 2.71 -17.13 -14.83
C ARG A 222 2.29 -15.96 -15.71
N TRP A 223 2.98 -14.82 -15.62
CA TRP A 223 2.55 -13.53 -16.18
C TRP A 223 3.48 -12.99 -17.27
N GLY A 224 4.59 -13.69 -17.57
CA GLY A 224 5.62 -13.25 -18.51
C GLY A 224 6.49 -12.09 -18.02
N LYS A 225 6.31 -11.63 -16.78
CA LYS A 225 7.06 -10.52 -16.16
C LYS A 225 7.29 -10.77 -14.68
N PRO A 226 8.35 -10.20 -14.07
CA PRO A 226 8.59 -10.33 -12.66
C PRO A 226 7.50 -9.60 -11.84
N ALA A 227 7.34 -9.97 -10.56
CA ALA A 227 6.55 -9.23 -9.59
C ALA A 227 7.21 -7.88 -9.27
N PHE A 228 8.52 -7.93 -9.03
CA PHE A 228 9.33 -6.78 -8.69
C PHE A 228 10.39 -6.57 -9.76
N ASP A 229 10.38 -5.40 -10.40
CA ASP A 229 11.45 -4.93 -11.25
C ASP A 229 12.67 -4.50 -10.41
N ARG A 230 13.67 -3.93 -11.05
CA ARG A 230 14.92 -3.51 -10.40
C ARG A 230 14.69 -2.50 -9.28
N GLU A 231 13.87 -1.50 -9.53
CA GLU A 231 13.57 -0.43 -8.59
C GLU A 231 12.73 -0.97 -7.41
N ALA A 232 11.73 -1.77 -7.69
CA ALA A 232 10.93 -2.41 -6.65
C ALA A 232 11.76 -3.37 -5.77
N LEU A 233 12.72 -4.12 -6.35
CA LEU A 233 13.67 -4.94 -5.59
C LEU A 233 14.57 -4.09 -4.70
N ARG A 234 15.07 -2.94 -5.22
CA ARG A 234 15.85 -1.99 -4.41
C ARG A 234 15.04 -1.49 -3.23
N PHE A 235 13.80 -1.07 -3.47
CA PHE A 235 12.89 -0.62 -2.42
C PHE A 235 12.71 -1.68 -1.32
N HIS A 236 12.36 -2.91 -1.69
CA HIS A 236 12.11 -3.96 -0.71
C HIS A 236 13.37 -4.32 0.10
N ARG A 237 14.56 -4.32 -0.52
CA ARG A 237 15.82 -4.54 0.19
C ARG A 237 16.12 -3.42 1.18
N LEU A 238 15.93 -2.15 0.80
CA LEU A 238 16.09 -1.00 1.70
C LEU A 238 15.07 -1.04 2.85
N LEU A 239 13.83 -1.38 2.54
CA LEU A 239 12.77 -1.53 3.55
C LEU A 239 13.14 -2.61 4.58
N LEU A 240 13.55 -3.79 4.11
CA LEU A 240 13.92 -4.91 4.99
C LEU A 240 15.09 -4.58 5.91
N GLN A 241 16.07 -3.78 5.44
CA GLN A 241 17.20 -3.32 6.24
C GLN A 241 16.82 -2.32 7.34
N ARG A 242 15.60 -1.75 7.29
CA ARG A 242 15.15 -0.68 8.17
C ARG A 242 13.92 -1.05 9.00
N LEU A 243 13.42 -2.28 8.87
CA LEU A 243 12.17 -2.69 9.54
C LEU A 243 12.22 -2.60 11.06
N ASP A 244 13.38 -2.83 11.64
CA ASP A 244 13.64 -2.70 13.08
C ASP A 244 13.32 -1.29 13.60
N LEU A 245 13.51 -0.25 12.78
CA LEU A 245 13.17 1.13 13.15
C LEU A 245 11.66 1.38 13.34
N CYS A 246 10.79 0.47 12.93
CA CYS A 246 9.34 0.56 13.14
C CYS A 246 8.77 -0.66 13.89
N ASP A 247 9.57 -1.34 14.67
CA ASP A 247 9.20 -2.59 15.37
C ASP A 247 8.64 -3.62 14.38
N GLY A 248 9.29 -3.72 13.23
CA GLY A 248 8.89 -4.55 12.11
C GLY A 248 9.85 -5.72 11.87
N GLU A 249 9.33 -6.79 11.31
CA GLU A 249 10.09 -7.96 10.89
C GLU A 249 9.58 -8.54 9.57
N ALA A 250 10.47 -9.14 8.79
CA ALA A 250 10.08 -9.92 7.62
C ALA A 250 9.46 -11.25 8.06
N ALA A 251 8.31 -11.61 7.50
CA ALA A 251 7.63 -12.88 7.71
C ALA A 251 7.49 -13.64 6.38
N MET A 252 8.65 -13.91 5.77
CA MET A 252 8.74 -14.64 4.51
C MET A 252 8.61 -16.13 4.76
N SER A 253 7.87 -16.84 3.92
CA SER A 253 7.67 -18.29 4.08
C SER A 253 7.73 -19.04 2.76
N LEU A 254 8.06 -20.33 2.87
CA LEU A 254 8.12 -21.29 1.78
C LEU A 254 7.11 -22.40 1.99
N LEU A 255 6.49 -22.84 0.91
CA LEU A 255 5.74 -24.08 0.84
C LEU A 255 6.51 -25.03 -0.08
N LEU A 256 6.92 -26.18 0.48
CA LEU A 256 7.67 -27.19 -0.25
C LEU A 256 6.79 -28.45 -0.42
N CYS A 257 6.99 -29.15 -1.54
CA CYS A 257 6.42 -30.47 -1.80
C CYS A 257 7.54 -31.35 -2.34
N ASN A 258 7.90 -32.45 -1.60
CA ASN A 258 9.06 -33.27 -1.88
C ASN A 258 10.36 -32.43 -2.00
N GLU A 259 10.63 -31.59 -1.01
CA GLU A 259 11.79 -30.69 -0.95
C GLU A 259 11.80 -29.59 -2.02
N GLU A 260 10.97 -29.65 -3.06
CA GLU A 260 10.85 -28.61 -4.08
C GLU A 260 9.98 -27.45 -3.59
N CYS A 261 10.48 -26.23 -3.76
CA CYS A 261 9.73 -25.00 -3.43
C CYS A 261 8.65 -24.77 -4.48
N VAL A 262 7.38 -24.96 -4.09
CA VAL A 262 6.21 -24.79 -4.97
C VAL A 262 5.47 -23.47 -4.75
N SER A 263 5.73 -22.76 -3.64
CA SER A 263 5.16 -21.43 -3.40
C SER A 263 6.00 -20.65 -2.39
N VAL A 264 6.04 -19.33 -2.58
CA VAL A 264 6.64 -18.37 -1.66
C VAL A 264 5.60 -17.32 -1.26
N LEU A 265 5.65 -16.85 -0.02
CA LEU A 265 4.77 -15.81 0.49
C LEU A 265 5.60 -14.75 1.21
N TYR A 266 5.42 -13.50 0.81
CA TYR A 266 6.09 -12.33 1.36
C TYR A 266 5.14 -11.53 2.20
N ASP A 267 5.31 -11.63 3.50
CA ASP A 267 4.60 -10.84 4.49
C ASP A 267 5.61 -9.99 5.29
N ILE A 268 5.10 -8.94 5.89
CA ILE A 268 5.79 -8.14 6.90
C ILE A 268 4.89 -8.08 8.13
N VAL A 269 5.47 -8.18 9.31
CA VAL A 269 4.79 -7.93 10.58
C VAL A 269 5.32 -6.61 11.13
N VAL A 270 4.42 -5.69 11.48
CA VAL A 270 4.74 -4.48 12.22
C VAL A 270 3.80 -4.41 13.41
N ARG A 271 4.35 -4.36 14.61
CA ARG A 271 3.61 -4.43 15.87
C ARG A 271 2.73 -5.70 15.93
N ASP A 272 1.42 -5.53 15.93
CA ASP A 272 0.43 -6.61 16.03
C ASP A 272 -0.27 -6.94 14.70
N CYS A 273 0.19 -6.35 13.60
CA CYS A 273 -0.40 -6.57 12.28
C CYS A 273 0.57 -7.24 11.30
N ARG A 274 0.12 -8.33 10.69
CA ARG A 274 0.79 -9.01 9.58
C ARG A 274 0.19 -8.54 8.26
N TYR A 275 1.01 -8.09 7.33
CA TYR A 275 0.63 -7.57 6.01
C TYR A 275 1.05 -8.52 4.90
N ASN A 276 0.11 -8.95 4.06
CA ASN A 276 0.38 -9.83 2.93
C ASN A 276 0.75 -9.03 1.68
N LEU A 277 2.05 -8.82 1.47
CA LEU A 277 2.54 -7.98 0.38
C LEU A 277 2.50 -8.66 -0.98
N GLN A 278 2.99 -9.92 -1.07
CA GLN A 278 3.05 -10.61 -2.35
C GLN A 278 3.15 -12.13 -2.19
N ALA A 279 2.67 -12.86 -3.20
CA ALA A 279 2.81 -14.32 -3.27
C ALA A 279 3.26 -14.76 -4.66
N GLY A 280 4.11 -15.79 -4.71
CA GLY A 280 4.49 -16.48 -5.94
C GLY A 280 4.27 -17.98 -5.79
N TYR A 281 3.79 -18.66 -6.84
CA TYR A 281 3.55 -20.11 -6.79
C TYR A 281 3.56 -20.72 -8.19
N GLU A 282 3.81 -22.02 -8.24
CA GLU A 282 3.73 -22.81 -9.45
C GLU A 282 2.27 -23.00 -9.87
N GLU A 283 1.85 -22.30 -10.92
CA GLU A 283 0.43 -22.30 -11.35
C GLU A 283 -0.02 -23.63 -11.94
N LYS A 284 0.88 -24.32 -12.63
CA LYS A 284 0.60 -25.59 -13.33
C LYS A 284 0.92 -26.82 -12.50
N PHE A 285 1.10 -26.68 -11.18
CA PHE A 285 1.48 -27.78 -10.30
C PHE A 285 0.44 -28.92 -10.32
N ASN A 286 -0.83 -28.61 -10.13
CA ASN A 286 -1.90 -29.60 -10.18
C ASN A 286 -3.27 -28.92 -10.33
N THR A 287 -4.14 -29.43 -11.21
CA THR A 287 -5.46 -28.83 -11.49
C THR A 287 -6.44 -28.87 -10.31
N LYS A 288 -6.22 -29.78 -9.35
CA LYS A 288 -7.07 -29.91 -8.14
C LYS A 288 -6.60 -29.07 -6.97
N VAL A 289 -5.44 -28.43 -7.07
CA VAL A 289 -4.78 -27.72 -5.96
C VAL A 289 -4.53 -26.28 -6.35
N SER A 290 -4.87 -25.35 -5.46
CA SER A 290 -4.51 -23.95 -5.56
C SER A 290 -3.44 -23.63 -4.53
N LEU A 291 -2.18 -23.67 -4.94
CA LEU A 291 -1.04 -23.47 -4.03
C LEU A 291 -1.08 -22.13 -3.30
N GLY A 292 -1.46 -21.04 -3.98
CA GLY A 292 -1.59 -19.72 -3.35
C GLY A 292 -2.62 -19.70 -2.22
N TYR A 293 -3.77 -20.38 -2.38
CA TYR A 293 -4.76 -20.50 -1.29
C TYR A 293 -4.24 -21.35 -0.14
N ILE A 294 -3.57 -22.46 -0.44
CA ILE A 294 -3.01 -23.36 0.59
C ILE A 294 -1.93 -22.65 1.39
N HIS A 295 -1.01 -21.97 0.70
CA HIS A 295 0.07 -21.24 1.35
C HIS A 295 -0.47 -20.11 2.24
N LEU A 296 -1.38 -19.28 1.71
CA LEU A 296 -2.05 -18.23 2.48
C LEU A 296 -2.80 -18.82 3.70
N GLY A 297 -3.43 -19.99 3.55
CA GLY A 297 -4.07 -20.66 4.67
C GLY A 297 -3.10 -21.06 5.78
N PHE A 298 -1.90 -21.54 5.46
CA PHE A 298 -0.86 -21.80 6.46
C PHE A 298 -0.40 -20.52 7.15
N ALA A 299 -0.20 -19.44 6.39
CA ALA A 299 0.23 -18.17 6.95
C ALA A 299 -0.84 -17.55 7.88
N ILE A 300 -2.14 -17.65 7.51
CA ILE A 300 -3.24 -17.22 8.39
C ILE A 300 -3.28 -18.05 9.66
N GLU A 301 -3.20 -19.38 9.54
CA GLU A 301 -3.16 -20.27 10.71
C GLU A 301 -1.97 -19.99 11.63
N ALA A 302 -0.80 -19.67 11.06
CA ALA A 302 0.38 -19.25 11.81
C ALA A 302 0.17 -17.91 12.52
N ALA A 303 -0.55 -16.96 11.89
CA ALA A 303 -0.87 -15.68 12.51
C ALA A 303 -1.78 -15.84 13.74
N PHE A 304 -2.79 -16.73 13.69
CA PHE A 304 -3.62 -17.04 14.86
C PHE A 304 -2.84 -17.72 16.02
N ARG A 305 -1.73 -18.38 15.72
CA ARG A 305 -0.89 -19.04 16.75
C ARG A 305 0.16 -18.12 17.36
N ARG A 306 0.38 -16.95 16.74
CA ARG A 306 1.42 -16.01 17.17
C ARG A 306 0.83 -15.03 18.19
N GLU A 307 1.29 -15.08 19.43
CA GLU A 307 0.77 -14.28 20.56
C GLU A 307 0.73 -12.76 20.30
N ARG A 308 1.60 -12.24 19.42
CA ARG A 308 1.70 -10.81 19.14
C ARG A 308 0.94 -10.38 17.86
N THR A 309 0.30 -11.29 17.13
CA THR A 309 -0.40 -10.93 15.89
C THR A 309 -1.90 -10.90 16.13
N ASN A 310 -2.49 -9.72 16.17
CA ASN A 310 -3.93 -9.53 16.35
C ASN A 310 -4.68 -9.34 15.03
N THR A 311 -3.96 -9.02 13.97
CA THR A 311 -4.55 -8.76 12.65
C THR A 311 -3.71 -9.35 11.54
N TYR A 312 -4.37 -9.95 10.53
CA TYR A 312 -3.75 -10.28 9.27
C TYR A 312 -4.41 -9.48 8.14
N ASP A 313 -3.68 -8.50 7.62
CA ASP A 313 -4.14 -7.63 6.56
C ASP A 313 -3.77 -8.23 5.20
N LEU A 314 -4.78 -8.59 4.43
CA LEU A 314 -4.61 -9.11 3.08
C LEU A 314 -4.40 -8.00 2.05
N LEU A 315 -4.44 -6.74 2.48
CA LEU A 315 -4.31 -5.55 1.65
C LEU A 315 -5.39 -5.42 0.55
N ALA A 316 -5.39 -4.33 -0.16
CA ALA A 316 -6.32 -4.10 -1.27
C ALA A 316 -6.03 -5.00 -2.47
N GLY A 317 -7.00 -5.22 -3.32
CA GLY A 317 -6.83 -6.05 -4.50
C GLY A 317 -8.10 -6.28 -5.29
N THR A 318 -8.68 -5.24 -5.86
CA THR A 318 -9.67 -5.35 -6.93
C THR A 318 -8.95 -5.55 -8.26
N GLY A 319 -8.34 -6.71 -8.45
CA GLY A 319 -7.78 -7.12 -9.74
C GLY A 319 -8.76 -7.94 -10.56
N LYS A 320 -8.36 -8.38 -11.76
CA LYS A 320 -9.16 -9.18 -12.72
C LYS A 320 -9.77 -10.48 -12.16
N ASN A 321 -9.33 -10.94 -11.00
CA ASN A 321 -9.88 -12.08 -10.28
C ASN A 321 -10.60 -11.56 -9.05
N GLU A 322 -11.79 -11.03 -9.28
CA GLU A 322 -12.73 -10.59 -8.29
C GLU A 322 -12.46 -11.11 -6.89
N PHE A 323 -12.10 -10.19 -6.02
CA PHE A 323 -12.46 -10.20 -4.62
C PHE A 323 -12.34 -11.55 -3.88
N TYR A 324 -11.39 -12.41 -4.31
CA TYR A 324 -11.17 -13.69 -3.62
C TYR A 324 -10.85 -13.47 -2.12
N LYS A 325 -10.29 -12.29 -1.78
CA LYS A 325 -9.96 -11.91 -0.40
C LYS A 325 -11.21 -11.77 0.47
N SER A 326 -12.35 -11.33 -0.08
CA SER A 326 -13.62 -11.25 0.65
C SER A 326 -14.12 -12.58 1.17
N HIS A 327 -13.69 -13.69 0.55
CA HIS A 327 -14.04 -15.03 0.99
C HIS A 327 -13.34 -15.47 2.29
N PHE A 328 -12.34 -14.70 2.77
CA PHE A 328 -11.59 -15.02 3.99
C PHE A 328 -12.22 -14.53 5.27
N HIS A 329 -13.46 -14.07 5.24
CA HIS A 329 -14.22 -13.64 6.42
C HIS A 329 -13.39 -12.73 7.33
N GLY A 330 -13.30 -11.47 6.94
CA GLY A 330 -12.61 -10.39 7.66
C GLY A 330 -13.36 -9.07 7.51
N ASN A 331 -12.86 -8.04 8.15
CA ASN A 331 -13.38 -6.69 8.07
C ASN A 331 -12.91 -6.03 6.77
N ALA A 332 -13.83 -5.41 6.04
CA ALA A 332 -13.50 -4.66 4.84
C ALA A 332 -12.86 -3.31 5.21
N VAL A 333 -11.77 -2.98 4.53
CA VAL A 333 -11.16 -1.65 4.55
C VAL A 333 -11.35 -1.02 3.18
N HIS A 334 -12.02 0.11 3.14
CA HIS A 334 -12.28 0.84 1.90
C HIS A 334 -11.16 1.84 1.66
N PHE A 335 -10.67 1.88 0.44
CA PHE A 335 -9.67 2.84 -0.03
C PHE A 335 -10.23 3.67 -1.15
N SER A 336 -9.95 4.96 -1.13
CA SER A 336 -10.31 5.90 -2.18
C SER A 336 -9.08 6.56 -2.76
N THR A 337 -9.06 6.73 -4.07
CA THR A 337 -8.13 7.65 -4.74
C THR A 337 -8.93 8.82 -5.26
N PHE A 338 -8.55 10.02 -4.85
CA PHE A 338 -9.18 11.25 -5.29
C PHE A 338 -8.14 12.32 -5.62
N GLN A 339 -8.58 13.32 -6.33
CA GLN A 339 -7.76 14.41 -6.82
C GLN A 339 -8.40 15.72 -6.41
N VAL A 340 -7.61 16.58 -5.75
CA VAL A 340 -7.99 17.94 -5.40
C VAL A 340 -7.40 18.87 -6.44
N VAL A 341 -8.22 19.58 -7.17
CA VAL A 341 -7.81 20.49 -8.25
C VAL A 341 -7.96 21.95 -7.79
N ARG A 342 -6.85 22.68 -7.75
CA ARG A 342 -6.79 24.10 -7.39
C ARG A 342 -6.77 24.99 -8.60
N SER A 343 -6.01 24.65 -9.63
CA SER A 343 -5.81 25.46 -10.83
C SER A 343 -7.13 25.75 -11.57
N PRO A 344 -7.51 27.02 -11.81
CA PRO A 344 -8.72 27.35 -12.58
C PRO A 344 -8.70 26.74 -14.00
N LEU A 345 -7.52 26.74 -14.64
CA LEU A 345 -7.34 26.14 -15.95
C LEU A 345 -7.66 24.63 -15.93
N LEU A 346 -7.10 23.89 -14.96
CA LEU A 346 -7.35 22.47 -14.85
C LEU A 346 -8.80 22.17 -14.48
N LYS A 347 -9.42 22.98 -13.61
CA LYS A 347 -10.86 22.87 -13.32
C LYS A 347 -11.71 22.99 -14.58
N ALA A 348 -11.43 23.98 -15.44
CA ALA A 348 -12.13 24.15 -16.71
C ALA A 348 -11.91 22.96 -17.64
N LEU A 349 -10.67 22.47 -17.76
CA LEU A 349 -10.33 21.30 -18.59
C LEU A 349 -11.05 20.04 -18.12
N TYR A 350 -11.07 19.77 -16.81
CA TYR A 350 -11.80 18.64 -16.25
C TYR A 350 -13.32 18.76 -16.38
N ASN A 351 -13.87 19.99 -16.37
CA ASN A 351 -15.28 20.23 -16.67
C ASN A 351 -15.62 19.86 -18.11
N ILE A 352 -14.81 20.32 -19.06
CA ILE A 352 -14.96 19.98 -20.49
C ILE A 352 -14.87 18.45 -20.68
N GLN A 353 -13.88 17.81 -20.04
CA GLN A 353 -13.73 16.36 -20.11
C GLN A 353 -14.97 15.63 -19.60
N ALA A 354 -15.51 16.05 -18.44
CA ALA A 354 -16.68 15.43 -17.82
C ALA A 354 -17.97 15.61 -18.65
N ALA A 355 -18.10 16.76 -19.32
CA ALA A 355 -19.23 17.07 -20.20
C ALA A 355 -19.13 16.41 -21.59
N SER A 356 -17.97 15.84 -21.94
CA SER A 356 -17.72 15.28 -23.27
C SER A 356 -18.18 13.82 -23.36
N PRO A 357 -18.66 13.34 -24.55
CA PRO A 357 -18.92 11.93 -24.78
C PRO A 357 -17.67 11.06 -24.48
N PRO A 358 -17.82 9.80 -24.04
CA PRO A 358 -16.69 8.98 -23.54
C PRO A 358 -15.51 8.84 -24.51
N LEU A 359 -15.75 8.74 -25.82
CA LEU A 359 -14.70 8.67 -26.84
C LEU A 359 -13.92 9.98 -26.94
N VAL A 360 -14.65 11.11 -26.94
CA VAL A 360 -14.06 12.45 -26.98
C VAL A 360 -13.29 12.74 -25.70
N ALA A 361 -13.85 12.39 -24.54
CA ALA A 361 -13.21 12.53 -23.24
C ALA A 361 -11.87 11.75 -23.17
N ARG A 362 -11.83 10.51 -23.69
CA ARG A 362 -10.59 9.70 -23.78
C ARG A 362 -9.53 10.32 -24.71
N ALA A 363 -9.96 10.80 -25.89
CA ALA A 363 -9.07 11.47 -26.83
C ALA A 363 -8.52 12.78 -26.24
N PHE A 364 -9.36 13.54 -25.55
CA PHE A 364 -9.02 14.77 -24.86
C PHE A 364 -8.01 14.49 -23.73
N SER A 365 -8.25 13.50 -22.87
CA SER A 365 -7.33 13.10 -21.80
C SER A 365 -5.95 12.73 -22.34
N ARG A 366 -5.88 11.95 -23.42
CA ARG A 366 -4.61 11.61 -24.07
C ARG A 366 -3.87 12.84 -24.62
N ARG A 367 -4.61 13.80 -25.18
CA ARG A 367 -4.02 15.01 -25.77
C ARG A 367 -3.50 16.00 -24.74
N ILE A 368 -4.13 16.10 -23.60
CA ILE A 368 -3.73 17.04 -22.53
C ILE A 368 -2.97 16.35 -21.38
N GLY A 369 -2.85 15.02 -21.42
CA GLY A 369 -2.09 14.25 -20.40
C GLY A 369 -2.75 14.22 -19.02
N LEU A 370 -4.10 14.29 -18.97
CA LEU A 370 -4.90 14.33 -17.73
C LEU A 370 -5.61 12.99 -17.45
#